data_237fd19a0e9b5e3162c433363f88c223
#
_entry.id   237fd19a0e9b5e3162c433363f88c223
#
_cell.length_a   1.000
_cell.length_b   1.000
_cell.length_c   1.000
_cell.angle_alpha   90.00
_cell.angle_beta   90.00
_cell.angle_gamma   90.00
#
_symmetry.space_group_name_H-M   'P 1'
#
loop_
_entity.id
_entity.type
_entity.pdbx_description
1 polymer ?
#
loop_
_entity_poly.entity_id
_entity_poly.type
_entity_poly.pdbx_seq_one_letter_code
_entity_poly.pdbx_strand_id
1 'polypeptide(L)'
;FGKDQYSSRFGFRTAEYTPTGFLLNGKPLKLRGLNRHQSFPYTGYAMGKRVQRKDADIMKYDLRCNIVRTSHYPQAKSFIERCDEIGLLCFEEIPGWQHIGDKEWQQESIENVRRMIERDWNHPSIIIWGVRINESQDNHDFYAETNRLARELDPTRQTGGVRFITNSELLEDVYTMNDFILGMEEMPGNNRGRVVLRDRVETTGITRPIPYMITEYNGHMYPTKRFDQEQRQAEHVTRHLLVLNAAAGDPNISGSTGWCMFDYNTHKDFGSGDRMCYHGVLDFFREPKLAAYAYASQGDPAGGAVLQPVTYWARGERNIGGVLPLIILTNCDYIETEFGDRPVKRYYPDRETYPHLPHPPVVLDQRNVKPSDFGTWGFEWKQGIFRGYVNGELVKTVILPGDPVATRLEVAPDETELRAGEKDAVRVIVRALDQGGNIMPFFDEPIALSLEGDGRIIGPSLLALKGGVAGFWVEAGESAGALTLKVESGAFDTQTISFSVGS
;
A
#
# COMPACT_ATOMS: atom_id res chain seq x y z
N PHE A 1 23.28 -43.02 -9.64
CA PHE A 1 22.73 -42.03 -8.69
C PHE A 1 23.11 -40.65 -9.19
N GLY A 2 22.14 -39.81 -9.54
CA GLY A 2 22.34 -38.38 -9.85
C GLY A 2 22.91 -37.64 -8.66
N LYS A 3 23.70 -36.59 -8.92
CA LYS A 3 24.09 -35.64 -7.85
C LYS A 3 22.91 -34.71 -7.60
N ASP A 4 22.35 -34.75 -6.40
CA ASP A 4 21.40 -33.74 -5.93
C ASP A 4 22.16 -32.51 -5.46
N GLN A 5 21.69 -31.31 -5.81
CA GLN A 5 22.28 -30.05 -5.42
C GLN A 5 21.21 -29.13 -4.83
N TYR A 6 21.43 -28.70 -3.61
CA TYR A 6 20.58 -27.72 -2.95
C TYR A 6 21.37 -26.41 -2.74
N SER A 7 20.74 -25.29 -2.99
CA SER A 7 21.29 -23.96 -2.69
C SER A 7 20.30 -23.14 -1.90
N SER A 8 20.79 -22.43 -0.90
CA SER A 8 19.99 -21.49 -0.10
C SER A 8 20.71 -20.15 -0.05
N ARG A 9 19.94 -19.08 -0.26
CA ARG A 9 20.42 -17.71 -0.04
C ARG A 9 20.22 -17.37 1.44
N PHE A 10 21.16 -16.67 2.03
CA PHE A 10 21.05 -16.14 3.37
C PHE A 10 21.76 -14.79 3.46
N GLY A 11 21.57 -14.06 4.55
CA GLY A 11 22.20 -12.76 4.74
C GLY A 11 22.42 -12.46 6.23
N PHE A 12 23.32 -11.51 6.50
CA PHE A 12 23.62 -11.04 7.85
C PHE A 12 23.11 -9.63 8.06
N ARG A 13 22.50 -9.39 9.19
CA ARG A 13 22.08 -8.08 9.66
C ARG A 13 21.91 -8.12 11.19
N THR A 14 21.88 -6.96 11.83
CA THR A 14 21.31 -6.79 13.16
C THR A 14 20.00 -6.00 13.03
N ALA A 15 18.93 -6.46 13.66
CA ALA A 15 17.65 -5.81 13.69
C ALA A 15 17.14 -5.82 15.13
N GLU A 16 16.93 -4.65 15.72
CA GLU A 16 16.61 -4.52 17.13
C GLU A 16 15.52 -3.50 17.37
N TYR A 17 14.42 -3.94 17.95
CA TYR A 17 13.40 -3.07 18.50
C TYR A 17 13.80 -2.65 19.91
N THR A 18 13.88 -1.36 20.14
CA THR A 18 14.24 -0.76 21.42
C THR A 18 13.09 0.10 21.95
N PRO A 19 13.09 0.47 23.23
CA PRO A 19 12.10 1.42 23.76
C PRO A 19 12.12 2.81 23.08
N THR A 20 13.16 3.14 22.34
CA THR A 20 13.34 4.42 21.66
C THR A 20 13.42 4.27 20.14
N GLY A 21 12.77 3.24 19.59
CA GLY A 21 12.67 3.03 18.15
C GLY A 21 13.31 1.72 17.68
N PHE A 22 13.57 1.63 16.39
CA PHE A 22 14.14 0.46 15.73
C PHE A 22 15.55 0.76 15.18
N LEU A 23 16.46 -0.19 15.34
CA LEU A 23 17.82 -0.13 14.81
C LEU A 23 18.04 -1.20 13.74
N LEU A 24 18.52 -0.81 12.58
CA LEU A 24 19.02 -1.71 11.55
C LEU A 24 20.52 -1.54 11.40
N ASN A 25 21.28 -2.61 11.65
CA ASN A 25 22.73 -2.58 11.63
C ASN A 25 23.31 -1.45 12.54
N GLY A 26 22.72 -1.29 13.72
CA GLY A 26 23.09 -0.28 14.70
C GLY A 26 22.67 1.15 14.35
N LYS A 27 21.98 1.39 13.24
CA LYS A 27 21.52 2.72 12.83
C LYS A 27 20.03 2.87 13.04
N PRO A 28 19.55 3.99 13.61
CA PRO A 28 18.12 4.26 13.74
C PRO A 28 17.41 4.26 12.38
N LEU A 29 16.27 3.58 12.33
CA LEU A 29 15.41 3.53 11.17
C LEU A 29 13.94 3.62 11.62
N LYS A 30 13.22 4.64 11.18
CA LYS A 30 11.76 4.68 11.36
C LYS A 30 11.10 3.75 10.35
N LEU A 31 10.42 2.73 10.85
CA LEU A 31 9.71 1.78 10.01
C LEU A 31 8.44 2.43 9.45
N ARG A 32 8.23 2.33 8.14
CA ARG A 32 7.08 2.86 7.43
C ARG A 32 6.65 1.88 6.36
N GLY A 33 5.45 1.36 6.47
CA GLY A 33 4.97 0.35 5.56
C GLY A 33 3.47 0.14 5.54
N LEU A 34 3.08 -0.95 4.95
CA LEU A 34 1.70 -1.38 4.79
C LEU A 34 1.56 -2.88 5.08
N ASN A 35 0.35 -3.27 5.43
CA ASN A 35 -0.04 -4.67 5.53
C ASN A 35 -0.32 -5.23 4.14
N ARG A 36 0.02 -6.49 3.91
CA ARG A 36 -0.23 -7.19 2.65
C ARG A 36 -0.97 -8.49 2.89
N HIS A 37 -2.14 -8.65 2.27
CA HIS A 37 -2.72 -9.95 2.00
C HIS A 37 -2.08 -10.58 0.77
N GLN A 38 -2.06 -11.92 0.69
CA GLN A 38 -1.66 -12.65 -0.53
C GLN A 38 -2.92 -12.97 -1.36
N SER A 39 -3.64 -11.94 -1.77
CA SER A 39 -4.89 -12.10 -2.53
C SER A 39 -4.75 -11.47 -3.91
N PHE A 40 -5.22 -12.19 -4.94
CA PHE A 40 -5.19 -11.76 -6.33
C PHE A 40 -6.57 -11.90 -6.97
N PRO A 41 -6.95 -10.95 -7.85
CA PRO A 41 -8.18 -11.07 -8.61
C PRO A 41 -8.26 -12.41 -9.33
N TYR A 42 -9.45 -13.01 -9.33
CA TYR A 42 -9.82 -14.24 -10.03
C TYR A 42 -9.13 -15.54 -9.56
N THR A 43 -8.06 -15.47 -8.79
CA THR A 43 -7.30 -16.65 -8.34
C THR A 43 -7.21 -16.80 -6.82
N GLY A 44 -7.66 -15.80 -6.06
CA GLY A 44 -7.51 -15.80 -4.61
C GLY A 44 -6.03 -15.80 -4.20
N TYR A 45 -5.59 -16.80 -3.43
CA TYR A 45 -4.20 -16.91 -2.97
C TYR A 45 -3.27 -17.67 -3.93
N ALA A 46 -3.83 -18.30 -4.97
CA ALA A 46 -3.08 -19.14 -5.91
C ALA A 46 -2.59 -18.31 -7.11
N MET A 47 -1.36 -17.80 -7.05
CA MET A 47 -0.74 -17.02 -8.10
C MET A 47 0.75 -17.36 -8.26
N GLY A 48 1.27 -17.21 -9.50
CA GLY A 48 2.63 -17.51 -9.86
C GLY A 48 3.68 -16.61 -9.19
N LYS A 49 4.94 -17.05 -9.26
CA LYS A 49 6.10 -16.40 -8.60
C LYS A 49 6.28 -14.93 -8.99
N ARG A 50 6.15 -14.62 -10.27
CA ARG A 50 6.41 -13.28 -10.83
C ARG A 50 5.50 -12.24 -10.20
N VAL A 51 4.20 -12.53 -10.10
CA VAL A 51 3.22 -11.61 -9.52
C VAL A 51 3.45 -11.40 -8.02
N GLN A 52 3.84 -12.45 -7.29
CA GLN A 52 4.23 -12.35 -5.89
C GLN A 52 5.43 -11.40 -5.71
N ARG A 53 6.46 -11.53 -6.55
CA ARG A 53 7.65 -10.68 -6.53
C ARG A 53 7.33 -9.24 -6.89
N LYS A 54 6.40 -9.03 -7.85
CA LYS A 54 5.95 -7.69 -8.25
C LYS A 54 5.32 -6.91 -7.10
N ASP A 55 4.58 -7.57 -6.21
CA ASP A 55 4.03 -6.89 -5.02
C ASP A 55 5.14 -6.35 -4.08
N ALA A 56 6.26 -7.08 -3.93
CA ALA A 56 7.42 -6.60 -3.17
C ALA A 56 8.07 -5.38 -3.85
N ASP A 57 8.20 -5.41 -5.18
CA ASP A 57 8.74 -4.29 -5.96
C ASP A 57 7.87 -3.04 -5.81
N ILE A 58 6.55 -3.17 -5.95
CA ILE A 58 5.59 -2.08 -5.75
C ILE A 58 5.72 -1.50 -4.34
N MET A 59 5.77 -2.34 -3.31
CA MET A 59 5.92 -1.90 -1.93
C MET A 59 7.21 -1.10 -1.73
N LYS A 60 8.33 -1.60 -2.27
CA LYS A 60 9.65 -0.99 -2.11
C LYS A 60 9.87 0.24 -2.97
N TYR A 61 9.57 0.14 -4.27
CA TYR A 61 9.97 1.15 -5.25
C TYR A 61 8.87 2.15 -5.56
N ASP A 62 7.61 1.71 -5.69
CA ASP A 62 6.51 2.60 -6.04
C ASP A 62 5.96 3.30 -4.79
N LEU A 63 5.71 2.54 -3.71
CA LEU A 63 5.21 3.07 -2.43
C LEU A 63 6.33 3.55 -1.49
N ARG A 64 7.58 3.22 -1.78
CA ARG A 64 8.76 3.61 -0.99
C ARG A 64 8.67 3.22 0.49
N CYS A 65 8.03 2.11 0.76
CA CYS A 65 7.99 1.50 2.08
C CYS A 65 9.32 0.79 2.39
N ASN A 66 9.66 0.71 3.68
CA ASN A 66 10.84 -0.03 4.15
C ASN A 66 10.48 -1.30 4.92
N ILE A 67 9.21 -1.50 5.24
CA ILE A 67 8.68 -2.70 5.89
C ILE A 67 7.33 -3.09 5.28
N VAL A 68 7.05 -4.39 5.27
CA VAL A 68 5.74 -4.98 5.02
C VAL A 68 5.36 -5.90 6.18
N ARG A 69 4.10 -5.90 6.61
CA ARG A 69 3.56 -6.94 7.47
C ARG A 69 2.75 -7.92 6.64
N THR A 70 3.06 -9.21 6.80
CA THR A 70 2.41 -10.31 6.07
C THR A 70 1.13 -10.74 6.77
N SER A 71 0.12 -9.90 6.74
CA SER A 71 -1.17 -10.13 7.43
C SER A 71 -2.02 -11.17 6.71
N HIS A 72 -2.56 -12.19 7.35
CA HIS A 72 -2.33 -12.67 8.71
C HIS A 72 -1.88 -14.13 8.63
N TYR A 73 -0.79 -14.40 7.95
CA TYR A 73 -0.24 -15.74 7.64
C TYR A 73 1.10 -15.63 6.91
N PRO A 74 1.96 -16.67 6.97
CA PRO A 74 3.18 -16.74 6.18
C PRO A 74 2.86 -16.71 4.67
N GLN A 75 3.59 -15.89 3.93
CA GLN A 75 3.33 -15.68 2.50
C GLN A 75 4.23 -16.54 1.62
N ALA A 76 4.04 -16.48 0.30
CA ALA A 76 4.80 -17.25 -0.69
C ALA A 76 6.30 -16.97 -0.54
N LYS A 77 7.15 -18.01 -0.61
CA LYS A 77 8.62 -17.88 -0.55
C LYS A 77 9.15 -16.87 -1.56
N SER A 78 8.61 -16.89 -2.79
CA SER A 78 9.02 -15.95 -3.84
C SER A 78 8.80 -14.47 -3.50
N PHE A 79 7.82 -14.15 -2.66
CA PHE A 79 7.64 -12.81 -2.12
C PHE A 79 8.75 -12.47 -1.11
N ILE A 80 8.99 -13.35 -0.12
CA ILE A 80 10.01 -13.14 0.91
C ILE A 80 11.42 -13.12 0.30
N GLU A 81 11.72 -14.02 -0.65
CA GLU A 81 12.98 -14.02 -1.42
C GLU A 81 13.20 -12.67 -2.13
N ARG A 82 12.13 -12.09 -2.69
CA ARG A 82 12.25 -10.77 -3.30
C ARG A 82 12.48 -9.68 -2.27
N CYS A 83 11.84 -9.76 -1.10
CA CYS A 83 12.11 -8.85 0.00
C CYS A 83 13.58 -8.87 0.44
N ASP A 84 14.21 -10.06 0.50
CA ASP A 84 15.64 -10.21 0.77
C ASP A 84 16.51 -9.51 -0.29
N GLU A 85 16.18 -9.71 -1.56
CA GLU A 85 16.95 -9.17 -2.70
C GLU A 85 16.95 -7.64 -2.75
N ILE A 86 15.81 -7.03 -2.41
CA ILE A 86 15.61 -5.57 -2.53
C ILE A 86 15.73 -4.83 -1.21
N GLY A 87 15.93 -5.54 -0.09
CA GLY A 87 16.02 -4.96 1.25
C GLY A 87 14.70 -4.36 1.74
N LEU A 88 13.58 -5.03 1.49
CA LEU A 88 12.28 -4.73 2.11
C LEU A 88 12.15 -5.58 3.37
N LEU A 89 12.05 -4.93 4.54
CA LEU A 89 11.92 -5.62 5.82
C LEU A 89 10.54 -6.27 5.95
N CYS A 90 10.45 -7.39 6.66
CA CYS A 90 9.22 -8.14 6.86
C CYS A 90 8.91 -8.36 8.34
N PHE A 91 7.68 -8.15 8.71
CA PHE A 91 7.04 -8.68 9.91
C PHE A 91 6.20 -9.88 9.47
N GLU A 92 6.65 -11.08 9.78
CA GLU A 92 5.93 -12.31 9.42
C GLU A 92 5.23 -12.91 10.62
N GLU A 93 3.99 -13.40 10.43
CA GLU A 93 3.14 -13.88 11.54
C GLU A 93 2.45 -15.21 11.22
N ILE A 94 2.09 -15.93 12.29
CA ILE A 94 1.33 -17.17 12.22
C ILE A 94 -0.10 -16.94 11.70
N PRO A 95 -0.74 -17.95 11.09
CA PRO A 95 -2.10 -17.81 10.55
C PRO A 95 -3.14 -17.61 11.65
N GLY A 96 -4.02 -16.64 11.46
CA GLY A 96 -5.22 -16.48 12.29
C GLY A 96 -5.68 -15.05 12.50
N TRP A 97 -6.98 -14.90 12.78
CA TRP A 97 -7.62 -13.63 13.08
C TRP A 97 -8.69 -13.82 14.15
N GLN A 98 -8.52 -13.16 15.30
CA GLN A 98 -9.40 -13.09 16.48
C GLN A 98 -9.70 -14.41 17.19
N HIS A 99 -9.89 -15.51 16.49
CA HIS A 99 -10.28 -16.79 17.05
C HIS A 99 -9.11 -17.50 17.74
N ILE A 100 -9.38 -17.98 18.97
CA ILE A 100 -8.54 -18.96 19.69
C ILE A 100 -9.41 -20.16 19.97
N GLY A 101 -9.04 -21.33 19.43
CA GLY A 101 -9.75 -22.57 19.60
C GLY A 101 -9.43 -23.31 20.90
N ASP A 102 -9.82 -24.58 20.95
CA ASP A 102 -9.54 -25.49 22.05
C ASP A 102 -8.05 -25.88 22.12
N LYS A 103 -7.72 -26.82 23.01
CA LYS A 103 -6.32 -27.26 23.21
C LYS A 103 -5.70 -27.92 21.99
N GLU A 104 -6.47 -28.67 21.23
CA GLU A 104 -6.01 -29.32 19.99
C GLU A 104 -5.70 -28.26 18.93
N TRP A 105 -6.59 -27.30 18.71
CA TRP A 105 -6.35 -26.15 17.83
C TRP A 105 -5.14 -25.32 18.26
N GLN A 106 -4.98 -25.06 19.59
CA GLN A 106 -3.84 -24.33 20.11
C GLN A 106 -2.53 -25.07 19.83
N GLN A 107 -2.51 -26.41 19.96
CA GLN A 107 -1.35 -27.22 19.64
C GLN A 107 -0.95 -27.13 18.16
N GLU A 108 -1.93 -27.18 17.25
CA GLU A 108 -1.67 -26.96 15.81
C GLU A 108 -1.17 -25.55 15.54
N SER A 109 -1.66 -24.54 16.23
CA SER A 109 -1.18 -23.16 16.09
C SER A 109 0.25 -22.98 16.61
N ILE A 110 0.63 -23.66 17.71
CA ILE A 110 2.02 -23.71 18.19
C ILE A 110 2.91 -24.39 17.15
N GLU A 111 2.45 -25.48 16.53
CA GLU A 111 3.18 -26.14 15.46
C GLU A 111 3.32 -25.26 14.21
N ASN A 112 2.35 -24.36 13.94
CA ASN A 112 2.48 -23.36 12.89
C ASN A 112 3.58 -22.34 13.18
N VAL A 113 3.87 -21.99 14.44
CA VAL A 113 5.05 -21.20 14.82
C VAL A 113 6.33 -21.92 14.38
N ARG A 114 6.44 -23.22 14.69
CA ARG A 114 7.60 -24.04 14.28
C ARG A 114 7.76 -24.06 12.78
N ARG A 115 6.70 -24.41 12.05
CA ARG A 115 6.73 -24.53 10.58
C ARG A 115 7.09 -23.20 9.90
N MET A 116 6.57 -22.08 10.40
CA MET A 116 6.90 -20.76 9.91
C MET A 116 8.39 -20.44 10.09
N ILE A 117 8.90 -20.59 11.30
CA ILE A 117 10.29 -20.25 11.62
C ILE A 117 11.27 -21.18 10.88
N GLU A 118 11.06 -22.50 10.90
CA GLU A 118 11.92 -23.46 10.22
C GLU A 118 11.92 -23.28 8.69
N ARG A 119 10.79 -22.85 8.12
CA ARG A 119 10.71 -22.52 6.70
C ARG A 119 11.54 -21.29 6.34
N ASP A 120 11.52 -20.26 7.19
CA ASP A 120 11.91 -18.90 6.78
C ASP A 120 13.06 -18.28 7.60
N TRP A 121 13.67 -18.98 8.55
CA TRP A 121 14.76 -18.44 9.38
C TRP A 121 16.00 -17.95 8.62
N ASN A 122 16.22 -18.43 7.37
CA ASN A 122 17.33 -17.97 6.53
C ASN A 122 17.05 -16.65 5.79
N HIS A 123 15.83 -16.10 5.90
CA HIS A 123 15.44 -14.85 5.23
C HIS A 123 15.84 -13.62 6.06
N PRO A 124 16.87 -12.84 5.65
CA PRO A 124 17.33 -11.69 6.42
C PRO A 124 16.33 -10.52 6.41
N SER A 125 15.40 -10.47 5.47
CA SER A 125 14.33 -9.47 5.44
C SER A 125 13.38 -9.60 6.62
N ILE A 126 13.15 -10.80 7.14
CA ILE A 126 12.29 -11.01 8.30
C ILE A 126 13.02 -10.51 9.54
N ILE A 127 12.43 -9.53 10.24
CA ILE A 127 13.04 -8.87 11.39
C ILE A 127 12.31 -9.11 12.73
N ILE A 128 11.11 -9.67 12.66
CA ILE A 128 10.27 -9.97 13.82
C ILE A 128 9.34 -11.16 13.48
N TRP A 129 9.14 -12.04 14.46
CA TRP A 129 8.17 -13.14 14.38
C TRP A 129 6.87 -12.77 15.07
N GLY A 130 5.75 -12.76 14.34
CA GLY A 130 4.41 -12.63 14.90
C GLY A 130 3.90 -13.96 15.44
N VAL A 131 3.87 -14.11 16.75
CA VAL A 131 3.55 -15.37 17.43
C VAL A 131 2.25 -15.36 18.20
N ARG A 132 1.43 -14.35 17.96
CA ARG A 132 0.08 -14.20 18.49
C ARG A 132 -0.93 -14.12 17.35
N ILE A 133 -2.09 -14.74 17.52
CA ILE A 133 -3.21 -14.59 16.58
C ILE A 133 -3.62 -13.13 16.52
N ASN A 134 -3.67 -12.57 15.30
CA ASN A 134 -4.04 -11.17 15.11
C ASN A 134 -5.37 -10.84 15.81
N GLU A 135 -5.38 -9.74 16.57
CA GLU A 135 -6.56 -9.19 17.26
C GLU A 135 -7.30 -10.18 18.20
N SER A 136 -6.61 -11.18 18.70
CA SER A 136 -7.20 -12.10 19.65
C SER A 136 -7.24 -11.54 21.07
N GLN A 137 -8.06 -12.12 21.92
CA GLN A 137 -8.02 -11.91 23.37
C GLN A 137 -6.74 -12.49 23.97
N ASP A 138 -6.42 -12.09 25.20
CA ASP A 138 -5.30 -12.68 25.94
C ASP A 138 -5.56 -14.16 26.26
N ASN A 139 -4.52 -14.96 26.15
CA ASN A 139 -4.47 -16.34 26.61
C ASN A 139 -3.05 -16.65 27.05
N HIS A 140 -2.79 -16.49 28.35
CA HIS A 140 -1.45 -16.55 28.94
C HIS A 140 -0.70 -17.84 28.55
N ASP A 141 -1.29 -19.00 28.84
CA ASP A 141 -0.63 -20.29 28.63
C ASP A 141 -0.27 -20.54 27.16
N PHE A 142 -1.20 -20.20 26.28
CA PHE A 142 -1.01 -20.37 24.83
C PHE A 142 0.11 -19.45 24.32
N TYR A 143 0.06 -18.16 24.65
CA TYR A 143 1.04 -17.21 24.15
C TYR A 143 2.40 -17.27 24.87
N ALA A 144 2.45 -17.73 26.11
CA ALA A 144 3.71 -18.07 26.77
C ALA A 144 4.44 -19.18 26.01
N GLU A 145 3.70 -20.20 25.55
CA GLU A 145 4.29 -21.33 24.81
C GLU A 145 4.70 -20.94 23.39
N THR A 146 3.90 -20.15 22.62
CA THR A 146 4.30 -19.70 21.29
C THR A 146 5.56 -18.83 21.33
N ASN A 147 5.68 -17.95 22.32
CA ASN A 147 6.85 -17.11 22.53
C ASN A 147 8.08 -17.92 22.97
N ARG A 148 7.92 -18.89 23.89
CA ARG A 148 8.99 -19.78 24.31
C ARG A 148 9.56 -20.54 23.12
N LEU A 149 8.69 -21.17 22.33
CA LEU A 149 9.08 -21.94 21.15
C LEU A 149 9.81 -21.07 20.10
N ALA A 150 9.28 -19.87 19.82
CA ALA A 150 9.92 -18.98 18.86
C ALA A 150 11.34 -18.58 19.26
N ARG A 151 11.55 -18.23 20.54
CA ARG A 151 12.87 -17.87 21.07
C ARG A 151 13.83 -19.05 21.13
N GLU A 152 13.32 -20.26 21.34
CA GLU A 152 14.11 -21.49 21.29
C GLU A 152 14.60 -21.82 19.88
N LEU A 153 13.72 -21.66 18.87
CA LEU A 153 14.04 -21.93 17.47
C LEU A 153 14.93 -20.84 16.86
N ASP A 154 14.64 -19.59 17.17
CA ASP A 154 15.40 -18.44 16.64
C ASP A 154 15.62 -17.35 17.70
N PRO A 155 16.72 -17.42 18.45
CA PRO A 155 17.06 -16.41 19.43
C PRO A 155 17.57 -15.08 18.82
N THR A 156 17.68 -14.99 17.50
CA THR A 156 18.24 -13.83 16.80
C THR A 156 17.20 -12.78 16.43
N ARG A 157 15.91 -13.12 16.49
CA ARG A 157 14.79 -12.22 16.21
C ARG A 157 13.88 -12.07 17.42
N GLN A 158 13.39 -10.85 17.58
CA GLN A 158 12.39 -10.52 18.60
C GLN A 158 11.02 -11.05 18.18
N THR A 159 10.13 -11.27 19.16
CA THR A 159 8.76 -11.66 18.94
C THR A 159 7.81 -10.47 19.06
N GLY A 160 6.72 -10.50 18.32
CA GLY A 160 5.60 -9.57 18.37
C GLY A 160 4.26 -10.30 18.37
N GLY A 161 3.20 -9.59 18.72
CA GLY A 161 1.86 -10.16 18.72
C GLY A 161 0.80 -9.09 18.66
N VAL A 162 0.09 -9.03 17.55
CA VAL A 162 -0.79 -7.93 17.18
C VAL A 162 -2.07 -7.93 18.00
N ARG A 163 -2.31 -6.83 18.68
CA ARG A 163 -3.45 -6.58 19.57
C ARG A 163 -4.35 -5.48 19.03
N PHE A 164 -5.62 -5.50 19.43
CA PHE A 164 -6.53 -4.35 19.33
C PHE A 164 -7.12 -3.96 20.69
N ILE A 165 -6.98 -4.84 21.71
CA ILE A 165 -7.42 -4.60 23.08
C ILE A 165 -6.38 -3.81 23.86
N THR A 166 -6.83 -2.94 24.76
CA THR A 166 -5.97 -2.19 25.67
C THR A 166 -5.65 -2.99 26.92
N ASN A 167 -4.54 -2.66 27.60
CA ASN A 167 -4.07 -3.32 28.80
C ASN A 167 -3.85 -4.84 28.66
N SER A 168 -3.52 -5.27 27.45
CA SER A 168 -3.20 -6.66 27.14
C SER A 168 -1.84 -7.03 27.72
N GLU A 169 -1.69 -8.28 28.15
CA GLU A 169 -0.45 -8.81 28.66
C GLU A 169 0.67 -8.79 27.62
N LEU A 170 1.88 -8.37 28.02
CA LEU A 170 3.07 -8.36 27.17
C LEU A 170 3.95 -9.58 27.47
N LEU A 171 3.84 -10.60 26.65
CA LEU A 171 4.70 -11.80 26.68
C LEU A 171 5.78 -11.76 25.58
N GLU A 172 5.53 -11.00 24.54
CA GLU A 172 6.42 -10.76 23.41
C GLU A 172 7.49 -9.71 23.75
N ASP A 173 8.50 -9.61 22.90
CA ASP A 173 9.58 -8.63 23.07
C ASP A 173 9.13 -7.23 22.63
N VAL A 174 8.21 -7.15 21.67
CA VAL A 174 7.69 -5.90 21.10
C VAL A 174 6.17 -5.84 21.28
N TYR A 175 5.68 -4.78 21.90
CA TYR A 175 4.24 -4.53 21.97
C TYR A 175 3.76 -3.99 20.61
N THR A 176 2.93 -4.74 19.94
CA THR A 176 2.38 -4.36 18.63
C THR A 176 0.87 -4.16 18.71
N MET A 177 0.38 -3.04 18.17
CA MET A 177 -1.00 -2.58 18.36
C MET A 177 -1.64 -2.14 17.06
N ASN A 178 -2.84 -2.62 16.78
CA ASN A 178 -3.73 -2.07 15.77
C ASN A 178 -4.43 -0.84 16.35
N ASP A 179 -4.10 0.33 15.81
CA ASP A 179 -4.59 1.62 16.32
C ASP A 179 -5.61 2.23 15.36
N PHE A 180 -6.86 1.88 15.57
CA PHE A 180 -7.99 2.40 14.80
C PHE A 180 -8.72 3.56 15.50
N ILE A 181 -8.02 4.35 16.32
CA ILE A 181 -8.66 5.46 17.04
C ILE A 181 -9.10 6.58 16.08
N LEU A 182 -8.35 6.81 14.99
CA LEU A 182 -8.70 7.82 13.99
C LEU A 182 -9.93 7.37 13.20
N GLY A 183 -11.01 8.11 13.31
CA GLY A 183 -12.32 7.77 12.77
C GLY A 183 -13.33 7.38 13.83
N MET A 184 -12.89 7.08 15.05
CA MET A 184 -13.80 6.80 16.16
C MET A 184 -14.66 8.01 16.54
N GLU A 185 -14.25 9.23 16.19
CA GLU A 185 -15.02 10.46 16.37
C GLU A 185 -16.34 10.46 15.59
N GLU A 186 -16.44 9.67 14.53
CA GLU A 186 -17.64 9.52 13.71
C GLU A 186 -18.63 8.48 14.27
N MET A 187 -18.25 7.72 15.30
CA MET A 187 -19.13 6.70 15.89
C MET A 187 -20.23 7.35 16.73
N PRO A 188 -21.49 6.91 16.57
CA PRO A 188 -22.60 7.41 17.38
C PRO A 188 -22.33 7.23 18.89
N GLY A 189 -22.52 8.31 19.66
CA GLY A 189 -22.28 8.31 21.11
C GLY A 189 -20.83 8.53 21.53
N ASN A 190 -19.90 8.64 20.60
CA ASN A 190 -18.53 9.03 20.90
C ASN A 190 -18.40 10.55 20.93
N ASN A 191 -18.11 11.11 22.10
CA ASN A 191 -17.92 12.55 22.30
C ASN A 191 -16.43 12.96 22.29
N ARG A 192 -15.52 12.07 21.91
CA ARG A 192 -14.11 12.40 21.78
C ARG A 192 -13.89 13.20 20.49
N GLY A 193 -13.06 14.21 20.56
CA GLY A 193 -12.58 14.89 19.36
C GLY A 193 -11.73 13.95 18.48
N ARG A 194 -11.26 14.45 17.37
CA ARG A 194 -10.40 13.72 16.45
C ARG A 194 -9.05 13.39 17.12
N VAL A 195 -8.79 12.10 17.34
CA VAL A 195 -7.55 11.58 17.90
C VAL A 195 -6.84 10.80 16.81
N VAL A 196 -5.56 11.10 16.59
CA VAL A 196 -4.78 10.49 15.48
C VAL A 196 -4.17 9.15 15.88
N LEU A 197 -3.57 9.10 17.06
CA LEU A 197 -3.00 7.89 17.66
C LEU A 197 -3.35 7.86 19.15
N ARG A 198 -3.45 6.64 19.70
CA ARG A 198 -3.63 6.43 21.15
C ARG A 198 -2.34 6.75 21.89
N ASP A 199 -2.47 7.22 23.12
CA ASP A 199 -1.32 7.26 24.04
C ASP A 199 -0.84 5.83 24.35
N ARG A 200 0.48 5.63 24.32
CA ARG A 200 1.09 4.32 24.53
C ARG A 200 0.84 3.79 25.94
N VAL A 201 0.96 4.63 26.96
CA VAL A 201 0.80 4.20 28.36
C VAL A 201 -0.66 3.86 28.66
N GLU A 202 -1.60 4.68 28.17
CA GLU A 202 -3.03 4.38 28.27
C GLU A 202 -3.42 3.09 27.52
N THR A 203 -2.79 2.84 26.37
CA THR A 203 -3.04 1.66 25.55
C THR A 203 -2.50 0.39 26.19
N THR A 204 -1.28 0.44 26.71
CA THR A 204 -0.57 -0.76 27.19
C THR A 204 -0.75 -1.00 28.69
N GLY A 205 -1.09 0.01 29.48
CA GLY A 205 -1.02 -0.02 30.94
C GLY A 205 0.40 -0.06 31.51
N ILE A 206 1.44 0.04 30.65
CA ILE A 206 2.85 -0.12 31.02
C ILE A 206 3.54 1.23 31.02
N THR A 207 3.95 1.69 32.21
CA THR A 207 4.61 2.99 32.38
C THR A 207 6.10 2.98 32.04
N ARG A 208 6.78 1.83 32.21
CA ARG A 208 8.19 1.69 31.80
C ARG A 208 8.32 1.78 30.28
N PRO A 209 9.46 2.26 29.76
CA PRO A 209 9.74 2.21 28.33
C PRO A 209 9.77 0.77 27.81
N ILE A 210 9.08 0.51 26.70
CA ILE A 210 9.02 -0.78 26.00
C ILE A 210 9.13 -0.56 24.50
N PRO A 211 9.64 -1.52 23.72
CA PRO A 211 9.52 -1.49 22.28
C PRO A 211 8.04 -1.48 21.86
N TYR A 212 7.66 -0.55 20.97
CA TYR A 212 6.27 -0.37 20.55
C TYR A 212 6.16 -0.10 19.04
N MET A 213 5.22 -0.75 18.38
CA MET A 213 4.96 -0.58 16.95
C MET A 213 3.46 -0.55 16.68
N ILE A 214 3.03 0.34 15.79
CA ILE A 214 1.65 0.39 15.28
C ILE A 214 1.56 -0.52 14.06
N THR A 215 0.70 -1.52 14.12
CA THR A 215 0.62 -2.57 13.10
C THR A 215 -0.53 -2.42 12.12
N GLU A 216 -1.58 -1.68 12.49
CA GLU A 216 -2.66 -1.31 11.57
C GLU A 216 -3.26 0.05 11.96
N TYR A 217 -3.75 0.77 10.96
CA TYR A 217 -4.52 2.00 11.10
C TYR A 217 -5.28 2.32 9.81
N ASN A 218 -6.30 3.14 9.86
CA ASN A 218 -7.20 3.51 8.77
C ASN A 218 -8.04 2.32 8.25
N GLY A 219 -7.84 1.87 7.04
CA GLY A 219 -8.51 0.72 6.43
C GLY A 219 -10.03 0.78 6.50
N HIS A 220 -10.61 -0.13 7.27
CA HIS A 220 -12.05 -0.24 7.45
C HIS A 220 -12.68 0.98 8.15
N MET A 221 -11.89 1.81 8.82
CA MET A 221 -12.38 3.06 9.39
C MET A 221 -12.73 4.10 8.32
N TYR A 222 -12.17 3.97 7.10
CA TYR A 222 -12.46 4.88 6.00
C TYR A 222 -12.29 4.20 4.64
N PRO A 223 -13.14 3.21 4.29
CA PRO A 223 -13.07 2.54 3.01
C PRO A 223 -13.20 3.54 1.85
N THR A 224 -12.31 3.46 0.87
CA THR A 224 -12.28 4.41 -0.24
C THR A 224 -12.06 3.69 -1.56
N LYS A 225 -13.01 3.83 -2.49
CA LYS A 225 -12.92 3.29 -3.85
C LYS A 225 -12.17 4.27 -4.75
N ARG A 226 -11.50 3.78 -5.79
CA ARG A 226 -10.85 4.63 -6.80
C ARG A 226 -11.81 5.66 -7.41
N PHE A 227 -13.07 5.30 -7.59
CA PHE A 227 -14.11 6.10 -8.20
C PHE A 227 -15.03 6.83 -7.19
N ASP A 228 -14.63 6.90 -5.93
CA ASP A 228 -15.32 7.74 -4.95
C ASP A 228 -15.09 9.22 -5.26
N GLN A 229 -16.02 10.05 -4.81
CA GLN A 229 -15.93 11.51 -4.89
C GLN A 229 -14.56 12.03 -4.42
N GLU A 230 -14.04 13.05 -5.08
CA GLU A 230 -12.71 13.63 -4.81
C GLU A 230 -12.51 14.02 -3.33
N GLN A 231 -13.55 14.55 -2.67
CA GLN A 231 -13.46 14.93 -1.27
C GLN A 231 -13.18 13.73 -0.35
N ARG A 232 -13.74 12.54 -0.70
CA ARG A 232 -13.43 11.29 0.01
C ARG A 232 -11.99 10.84 -0.23
N GLN A 233 -11.49 10.99 -1.44
CA GLN A 233 -10.08 10.71 -1.78
C GLN A 233 -9.13 11.63 -0.99
N ALA A 234 -9.44 12.92 -0.89
CA ALA A 234 -8.64 13.89 -0.16
C ALA A 234 -8.59 13.57 1.34
N GLU A 235 -9.73 13.19 1.95
CA GLU A 235 -9.76 12.76 3.35
C GLU A 235 -9.01 11.44 3.57
N HIS A 236 -9.09 10.48 2.64
CA HIS A 236 -8.31 9.25 2.69
C HIS A 236 -6.81 9.54 2.73
N VAL A 237 -6.32 10.45 1.88
CA VAL A 237 -4.93 10.93 1.90
C VAL A 237 -4.59 11.57 3.25
N THR A 238 -5.44 12.48 3.73
CA THR A 238 -5.24 13.23 4.99
C THR A 238 -5.08 12.28 6.17
N ARG A 239 -5.92 11.24 6.27
CA ARG A 239 -5.86 10.24 7.35
C ARG A 239 -4.53 9.49 7.36
N HIS A 240 -4.02 9.11 6.20
CA HIS A 240 -2.68 8.47 6.11
C HIS A 240 -1.56 9.45 6.51
N LEU A 241 -1.57 10.68 6.01
CA LEU A 241 -0.57 11.69 6.36
C LEU A 241 -0.54 12.00 7.86
N LEU A 242 -1.72 12.11 8.50
CA LEU A 242 -1.80 12.38 9.94
C LEU A 242 -1.15 11.29 10.77
N VAL A 243 -1.46 10.01 10.50
CA VAL A 243 -0.87 8.89 11.24
C VAL A 243 0.63 8.77 10.96
N LEU A 244 1.05 8.91 9.70
CA LEU A 244 2.47 8.88 9.34
C LEU A 244 3.25 10.00 10.06
N ASN A 245 2.68 11.21 10.11
CA ASN A 245 3.30 12.35 10.80
C ASN A 245 3.39 12.11 12.32
N ALA A 246 2.32 11.66 12.94
CA ALA A 246 2.29 11.39 14.39
C ALA A 246 3.27 10.27 14.78
N ALA A 247 3.28 9.16 14.02
CA ALA A 247 4.20 8.06 14.26
C ALA A 247 5.67 8.46 14.03
N ALA A 248 5.94 9.32 13.04
CA ALA A 248 7.28 9.83 12.79
C ALA A 248 7.79 10.73 13.92
N GLY A 249 6.88 11.49 14.54
CA GLY A 249 7.21 12.45 15.61
C GLY A 249 7.44 11.83 16.98
N ASP A 250 6.98 10.60 17.22
CA ASP A 250 7.20 9.94 18.51
C ASP A 250 8.41 8.98 18.43
N PRO A 251 9.51 9.27 19.14
CA PRO A 251 10.69 8.41 19.14
C PRO A 251 10.44 7.04 19.78
N ASN A 252 9.41 6.89 20.62
CA ASN A 252 9.08 5.62 21.27
C ASN A 252 8.29 4.67 20.36
N ILE A 253 7.79 5.14 19.21
CA ILE A 253 7.14 4.33 18.19
C ILE A 253 8.20 3.89 17.19
N SER A 254 8.49 2.59 17.10
CA SER A 254 9.46 2.02 16.15
C SER A 254 9.06 2.25 14.70
N GLY A 255 7.78 2.29 14.44
CA GLY A 255 7.20 2.57 13.14
C GLY A 255 5.73 2.20 13.04
N SER A 256 5.21 2.28 11.82
CA SER A 256 3.79 1.96 11.56
C SER A 256 3.59 1.26 10.22
N THR A 257 2.61 0.34 10.18
CA THR A 257 2.13 -0.29 8.94
C THR A 257 0.63 -0.04 8.79
N GLY A 258 0.25 0.65 7.71
CA GLY A 258 -1.16 0.98 7.44
C GLY A 258 -1.97 -0.21 6.95
N TRP A 259 -3.23 -0.24 7.22
CA TRP A 259 -4.19 -1.17 6.63
C TRP A 259 -4.82 -0.52 5.40
N CYS A 260 -4.54 -0.97 4.16
CA CYS A 260 -3.53 -1.93 3.77
C CYS A 260 -2.95 -1.57 2.38
N MET A 261 -2.12 -2.44 1.80
CA MET A 261 -1.48 -2.18 0.51
C MET A 261 -2.48 -2.02 -0.63
N PHE A 262 -3.44 -2.95 -0.76
CA PHE A 262 -4.41 -2.95 -1.86
C PHE A 262 -5.78 -3.47 -1.42
N ASP A 263 -6.80 -3.15 -2.21
CA ASP A 263 -8.15 -3.69 -2.05
C ASP A 263 -8.16 -5.21 -2.26
N TYR A 264 -8.96 -5.94 -1.49
CA TYR A 264 -8.94 -7.39 -1.52
C TYR A 264 -10.34 -7.99 -1.34
N ASN A 265 -10.53 -9.20 -1.86
CA ASN A 265 -11.76 -9.96 -1.66
C ASN A 265 -11.90 -10.45 -0.22
N THR A 266 -13.12 -10.49 0.26
CA THR A 266 -13.45 -10.96 1.60
C THR A 266 -14.83 -11.65 1.62
N HIS A 267 -15.24 -12.10 2.79
CA HIS A 267 -16.56 -12.70 3.00
C HIS A 267 -17.66 -11.64 3.18
N LYS A 268 -18.91 -12.11 3.15
CA LYS A 268 -20.12 -11.25 3.19
C LYS A 268 -20.25 -10.36 4.43
N ASP A 269 -19.64 -10.75 5.54
CA ASP A 269 -19.84 -10.11 6.84
C ASP A 269 -18.81 -9.01 7.13
N PHE A 270 -17.81 -8.79 6.26
CA PHE A 270 -16.74 -7.82 6.48
C PHE A 270 -16.56 -6.81 5.34
N GLY A 271 -16.78 -7.20 4.09
CA GLY A 271 -16.59 -6.32 2.93
C GLY A 271 -17.83 -5.48 2.59
N SER A 272 -17.70 -4.71 1.53
CA SER A 272 -18.81 -4.04 0.87
C SER A 272 -19.80 -5.05 0.26
N GLY A 273 -20.93 -4.58 -0.27
CA GLY A 273 -21.96 -5.44 -0.87
C GLY A 273 -21.47 -6.34 -2.01
N ASP A 274 -20.34 -5.99 -2.64
CA ASP A 274 -19.62 -6.80 -3.64
C ASP A 274 -18.56 -7.73 -3.02
N ARG A 275 -18.52 -7.87 -1.69
CA ARG A 275 -17.55 -8.68 -0.93
C ARG A 275 -16.10 -8.28 -1.13
N MET A 276 -15.88 -6.99 -1.30
CA MET A 276 -14.55 -6.41 -1.41
C MET A 276 -14.29 -5.45 -0.25
N CYS A 277 -13.09 -5.51 0.33
CA CYS A 277 -12.58 -4.52 1.25
C CYS A 277 -11.83 -3.44 0.46
N TYR A 278 -12.41 -2.24 0.37
CA TYR A 278 -11.79 -1.07 -0.26
C TYR A 278 -10.87 -0.33 0.72
N HIS A 279 -9.99 -1.07 1.36
CA HIS A 279 -9.13 -0.62 2.45
C HIS A 279 -7.73 -0.22 1.96
N GLY A 280 -7.39 -0.59 0.73
CA GLY A 280 -6.07 -0.39 0.16
C GLY A 280 -5.76 1.05 -0.23
N VAL A 281 -4.46 1.39 -0.20
CA VAL A 281 -3.94 2.59 -0.87
C VAL A 281 -3.77 2.38 -2.37
N LEU A 282 -3.75 1.13 -2.81
CA LEU A 282 -3.86 0.68 -4.19
C LEU A 282 -5.23 0.02 -4.40
N ASP A 283 -5.67 -0.06 -5.65
CA ASP A 283 -6.85 -0.84 -5.97
C ASP A 283 -6.56 -2.35 -6.03
N PHE A 284 -7.57 -3.12 -6.39
CA PHE A 284 -7.53 -4.57 -6.46
C PHE A 284 -6.46 -5.12 -7.43
N PHE A 285 -6.09 -4.34 -8.46
CA PHE A 285 -5.03 -4.67 -9.40
C PHE A 285 -3.68 -4.01 -9.11
N ARG A 286 -3.52 -3.38 -7.96
CA ARG A 286 -2.34 -2.63 -7.50
C ARG A 286 -2.14 -1.32 -8.24
N GLU A 287 -3.17 -0.78 -8.88
CA GLU A 287 -3.09 0.56 -9.43
C GLU A 287 -3.25 1.60 -8.30
N PRO A 288 -2.39 2.63 -8.21
CA PRO A 288 -2.41 3.56 -7.09
C PRO A 288 -3.71 4.38 -7.02
N LYS A 289 -4.30 4.45 -5.82
CA LYS A 289 -5.23 5.50 -5.43
C LYS A 289 -4.44 6.72 -4.98
N LEU A 290 -5.08 7.86 -4.78
CA LEU A 290 -4.36 9.08 -4.37
C LEU A 290 -3.60 8.90 -3.05
N ALA A 291 -4.11 8.08 -2.11
CA ALA A 291 -3.43 7.79 -0.84
C ALA A 291 -2.10 7.01 -0.97
N ALA A 292 -1.86 6.32 -2.09
CA ALA A 292 -0.58 5.66 -2.35
C ALA A 292 0.59 6.66 -2.35
N TYR A 293 0.33 7.85 -2.86
CA TYR A 293 1.34 8.89 -2.94
C TYR A 293 1.67 9.55 -1.60
N ALA A 294 0.86 9.34 -0.54
CA ALA A 294 1.22 9.72 0.83
C ALA A 294 2.44 8.93 1.33
N TYR A 295 2.60 7.68 0.89
CA TYR A 295 3.79 6.86 1.16
C TYR A 295 4.91 7.15 0.17
N ALA A 296 4.63 7.15 -1.12
CA ALA A 296 5.61 7.37 -2.18
C ALA A 296 6.36 8.70 -2.01
N SER A 297 5.66 9.77 -1.62
CA SER A 297 6.26 11.09 -1.40
C SER A 297 7.23 11.13 -0.23
N GLN A 298 7.22 10.15 0.69
CA GLN A 298 8.15 10.13 1.82
C GLN A 298 9.54 9.53 1.46
N GLY A 299 9.74 9.10 0.23
CA GLY A 299 11.03 8.63 -0.27
C GLY A 299 11.94 9.75 -0.75
N ASP A 300 13.26 9.48 -0.73
CA ASP A 300 14.28 10.40 -1.23
C ASP A 300 14.00 10.77 -2.70
N PRO A 301 14.00 12.05 -3.08
CA PRO A 301 13.82 12.49 -4.47
C PRO A 301 14.88 11.94 -5.44
N ALA A 302 16.08 11.58 -4.97
CA ALA A 302 17.09 10.89 -5.78
C ALA A 302 16.61 9.56 -6.36
N GLY A 303 15.68 8.88 -5.68
CA GLY A 303 14.99 7.69 -6.19
C GLY A 303 13.84 8.01 -7.15
N GLY A 304 13.65 9.28 -7.53
CA GLY A 304 12.59 9.79 -8.42
C GLY A 304 11.67 10.80 -7.75
N ALA A 305 11.32 11.83 -8.49
CA ALA A 305 10.43 12.89 -8.02
C ALA A 305 8.97 12.43 -7.97
N VAL A 306 8.29 12.72 -6.86
CA VAL A 306 6.85 12.57 -6.70
C VAL A 306 6.19 13.95 -6.75
N LEU A 307 5.14 14.07 -7.55
CA LEU A 307 4.31 15.25 -7.62
C LEU A 307 2.91 14.81 -8.00
N GLN A 308 2.00 14.79 -7.02
CA GLN A 308 0.63 14.33 -7.20
C GLN A 308 -0.35 15.29 -6.53
N PRO A 309 -1.01 16.15 -7.31
CA PRO A 309 -2.16 16.89 -6.84
C PRO A 309 -3.30 15.93 -6.47
N VAL A 310 -3.90 16.13 -5.30
CA VAL A 310 -5.01 15.31 -4.80
C VAL A 310 -6.32 15.92 -5.30
N THR A 311 -6.57 15.76 -6.58
CA THR A 311 -7.74 16.31 -7.27
C THR A 311 -7.98 15.59 -8.59
N TYR A 312 -9.23 15.51 -9.02
CA TYR A 312 -9.63 15.16 -10.38
C TYR A 312 -9.64 16.39 -11.31
N TRP A 313 -9.31 17.56 -10.76
CA TRP A 313 -9.36 18.84 -11.44
C TRP A 313 -10.73 19.18 -12.02
N ALA A 314 -11.78 18.70 -11.36
CA ALA A 314 -13.18 18.88 -11.75
C ALA A 314 -13.89 19.74 -10.70
N ARG A 315 -14.31 20.94 -11.08
CA ARG A 315 -14.84 21.95 -10.15
C ARG A 315 -16.10 21.51 -9.40
N GLY A 316 -16.89 20.60 -9.97
CA GLY A 316 -18.12 20.09 -9.40
C GLY A 316 -17.97 18.88 -8.46
N GLU A 317 -16.78 18.38 -8.26
CA GLU A 317 -16.52 17.15 -7.48
C GLU A 317 -16.55 17.33 -5.97
N ARG A 318 -16.45 18.54 -5.47
CA ARG A 318 -16.49 18.84 -4.03
C ARG A 318 -17.76 19.62 -3.65
N ASN A 319 -18.14 19.50 -2.39
CA ASN A 319 -19.19 20.33 -1.82
C ASN A 319 -18.87 21.81 -2.04
N ILE A 320 -19.87 22.60 -2.45
CA ILE A 320 -19.74 24.03 -2.75
C ILE A 320 -18.98 24.30 -4.07
N GLY A 321 -18.34 23.30 -4.66
CA GLY A 321 -17.51 23.44 -5.84
C GLY A 321 -16.09 23.94 -5.56
N GLY A 322 -15.26 23.95 -6.63
CA GLY A 322 -13.84 24.31 -6.54
C GLY A 322 -12.94 23.13 -6.18
N VAL A 323 -11.64 23.41 -6.01
CA VAL A 323 -10.62 22.40 -5.72
C VAL A 323 -9.89 22.64 -4.39
N LEU A 324 -10.22 23.73 -3.68
CA LEU A 324 -9.59 24.08 -2.41
C LEU A 324 -10.37 23.50 -1.22
N PRO A 325 -9.69 23.09 -0.14
CA PRO A 325 -8.25 22.98 0.00
C PRO A 325 -7.66 21.92 -0.94
N LEU A 326 -6.47 22.19 -1.53
CA LEU A 326 -5.78 21.27 -2.43
C LEU A 326 -4.49 20.78 -1.77
N ILE A 327 -4.39 19.47 -1.57
CA ILE A 327 -3.18 18.80 -1.10
C ILE A 327 -2.38 18.38 -2.34
N ILE A 328 -1.07 18.62 -2.32
CA ILE A 328 -0.16 18.19 -3.37
C ILE A 328 0.95 17.36 -2.71
N LEU A 329 0.88 16.05 -2.92
CA LEU A 329 1.85 15.10 -2.39
C LEU A 329 3.14 15.20 -3.20
N THR A 330 4.26 15.49 -2.52
CA THR A 330 5.52 15.71 -3.20
C THR A 330 6.72 15.44 -2.29
N ASN A 331 7.84 15.06 -2.88
CA ASN A 331 9.16 15.04 -2.25
C ASN A 331 10.09 16.11 -2.85
N CYS A 332 9.53 17.08 -3.58
CA CYS A 332 10.26 18.23 -4.08
C CYS A 332 10.47 19.27 -2.99
N ASP A 333 11.49 20.15 -3.17
CA ASP A 333 11.79 21.23 -2.22
C ASP A 333 10.71 22.31 -2.24
N TYR A 334 10.16 22.57 -3.42
CA TYR A 334 9.04 23.47 -3.64
C TYR A 334 8.33 23.11 -4.95
N ILE A 335 7.14 23.66 -5.12
CA ILE A 335 6.39 23.56 -6.37
C ILE A 335 6.04 24.93 -6.91
N GLU A 336 5.86 25.01 -8.23
CA GLU A 336 5.24 26.15 -8.88
C GLU A 336 3.93 25.72 -9.53
N THR A 337 2.90 26.58 -9.43
CA THR A 337 1.59 26.36 -10.03
C THR A 337 1.26 27.46 -11.03
N GLU A 338 0.61 27.07 -12.11
CA GLU A 338 0.07 27.95 -13.14
C GLU A 338 -1.39 27.55 -13.41
N PHE A 339 -2.29 28.52 -13.40
CA PHE A 339 -3.70 28.31 -13.67
C PHE A 339 -4.15 29.22 -14.81
N GLY A 340 -4.31 28.64 -16.01
CA GLY A 340 -4.58 29.42 -17.23
C GLY A 340 -3.54 30.52 -17.45
N ASP A 341 -4.01 31.75 -17.67
CA ASP A 341 -3.17 32.93 -17.95
C ASP A 341 -2.71 33.65 -16.67
N ARG A 342 -2.90 33.06 -15.49
CA ARG A 342 -2.54 33.69 -14.21
C ARG A 342 -1.06 33.60 -13.95
N PRO A 343 -0.50 34.52 -13.16
CA PRO A 343 0.91 34.46 -12.80
C PRO A 343 1.29 33.17 -12.09
N VAL A 344 2.45 32.63 -12.45
CA VAL A 344 3.05 31.48 -11.75
C VAL A 344 3.27 31.83 -10.28
N LYS A 345 2.87 30.92 -9.38
CA LYS A 345 3.06 31.06 -7.95
C LYS A 345 3.86 29.88 -7.40
N ARG A 346 4.76 30.19 -6.46
CA ARG A 346 5.58 29.18 -5.77
C ARG A 346 5.02 28.89 -4.39
N TYR A 347 5.05 27.59 -4.04
CA TYR A 347 4.59 27.09 -2.74
C TYR A 347 5.56 26.07 -2.17
N TYR A 348 5.62 26.02 -0.84
CA TYR A 348 6.53 25.17 -0.09
C TYR A 348 5.76 24.11 0.72
N PRO A 349 6.42 22.98 1.08
CA PRO A 349 5.82 21.95 1.95
C PRO A 349 5.32 22.52 3.28
N ASP A 350 4.13 22.05 3.70
CA ASP A 350 3.46 22.49 4.94
C ASP A 350 4.07 21.82 6.17
N ARG A 351 5.19 22.37 6.65
CA ARG A 351 5.88 21.91 7.85
C ARG A 351 5.20 22.36 9.15
N GLU A 352 4.23 23.23 9.10
CA GLU A 352 3.43 23.62 10.25
C GLU A 352 2.44 22.51 10.62
N THR A 353 1.69 22.01 9.65
CA THR A 353 0.71 20.92 9.84
C THR A 353 1.38 19.54 9.95
N TYR A 354 2.47 19.31 9.20
CA TYR A 354 3.16 18.02 9.13
C TYR A 354 4.65 18.14 9.49
N PRO A 355 5.01 18.55 10.72
CA PRO A 355 6.40 18.88 11.09
C PRO A 355 7.35 17.68 11.10
N HIS A 356 6.83 16.46 11.22
CA HIS A 356 7.63 15.24 11.41
C HIS A 356 7.79 14.39 10.14
N LEU A 357 7.03 14.69 9.08
CA LEU A 357 7.20 13.98 7.83
C LEU A 357 8.54 14.37 7.16
N PRO A 358 9.30 13.42 6.60
CA PRO A 358 10.48 13.72 5.78
C PRO A 358 10.15 14.70 4.66
N HIS A 359 9.04 14.45 3.95
CA HIS A 359 8.54 15.28 2.86
C HIS A 359 7.05 15.60 3.09
N PRO A 360 6.75 16.70 3.81
CA PRO A 360 5.37 17.18 3.98
C PRO A 360 4.74 17.52 2.63
N PRO A 361 3.42 17.36 2.48
CA PRO A 361 2.73 17.84 1.28
C PRO A 361 2.76 19.36 1.21
N VAL A 362 2.58 19.91 0.01
CA VAL A 362 2.16 21.31 -0.14
C VAL A 362 0.64 21.36 0.03
N VAL A 363 0.16 22.27 0.85
CA VAL A 363 -1.27 22.48 1.08
C VAL A 363 -1.65 23.89 0.64
N LEU A 364 -2.57 23.96 -0.32
CA LEU A 364 -3.14 25.21 -0.81
C LEU A 364 -4.51 25.39 -0.17
N ASP A 365 -4.62 26.38 0.73
CA ASP A 365 -5.86 26.72 1.43
C ASP A 365 -5.94 28.22 1.71
N GLN A 366 -6.88 28.65 2.53
CA GLN A 366 -7.08 30.08 2.86
C GLN A 366 -5.88 30.77 3.51
N ARG A 367 -4.87 30.03 3.98
CA ARG A 367 -3.63 30.61 4.55
C ARG A 367 -2.71 31.19 3.47
N ASN A 368 -2.74 30.62 2.25
CA ASN A 368 -1.76 30.95 1.21
C ASN A 368 -2.36 31.20 -0.18
N VAL A 369 -3.64 30.94 -0.39
CA VAL A 369 -4.32 31.22 -1.68
C VAL A 369 -5.67 31.92 -1.45
N LYS A 370 -6.05 32.71 -2.45
CA LYS A 370 -7.41 33.27 -2.54
C LYS A 370 -8.26 32.34 -3.41
N PRO A 371 -9.57 32.20 -3.15
CA PRO A 371 -10.45 31.43 -4.04
C PRO A 371 -10.35 31.84 -5.52
N SER A 372 -10.15 33.12 -5.79
CA SER A 372 -9.94 33.66 -7.14
C SER A 372 -8.67 33.16 -7.83
N ASP A 373 -7.70 32.63 -7.11
CA ASP A 373 -6.45 32.15 -7.71
C ASP A 373 -6.65 30.89 -8.57
N PHE A 374 -7.64 30.07 -8.22
CA PHE A 374 -7.98 28.82 -8.94
C PHE A 374 -9.39 28.83 -9.53
N GLY A 375 -9.96 29.99 -9.79
CA GLY A 375 -11.31 30.13 -10.33
C GLY A 375 -12.41 29.73 -9.33
N THR A 376 -13.46 30.49 -9.34
CA THR A 376 -14.69 30.23 -8.58
C THR A 376 -15.85 30.13 -9.56
N TRP A 377 -17.06 29.86 -9.08
CA TRP A 377 -18.25 29.94 -9.89
C TRP A 377 -18.33 31.27 -10.63
N GLY A 378 -18.63 31.22 -11.94
CA GLY A 378 -18.67 32.39 -12.82
C GLY A 378 -17.37 32.67 -13.59
N PHE A 379 -16.26 32.00 -13.25
CA PHE A 379 -15.01 32.04 -14.03
C PHE A 379 -14.88 30.81 -14.93
N GLU A 380 -14.25 30.97 -16.08
CA GLU A 380 -13.91 29.85 -16.93
C GLU A 380 -12.91 28.93 -16.23
N TRP A 381 -13.17 27.62 -16.27
CA TRP A 381 -12.26 26.63 -15.68
C TRP A 381 -11.09 26.40 -16.64
N LYS A 382 -9.89 26.51 -16.14
CA LYS A 382 -8.65 26.49 -16.93
C LYS A 382 -7.77 25.30 -16.58
N GLN A 383 -6.82 25.02 -17.45
CA GLN A 383 -5.73 24.07 -17.20
C GLN A 383 -4.93 24.48 -15.97
N GLY A 384 -4.59 23.49 -15.13
CA GLY A 384 -3.62 23.61 -14.04
C GLY A 384 -2.30 22.96 -14.43
N ILE A 385 -1.18 23.65 -14.21
CA ILE A 385 0.16 23.10 -14.41
C ILE A 385 0.89 23.17 -13.08
N PHE A 386 1.43 22.03 -12.66
CA PHE A 386 2.19 21.87 -11.42
C PHE A 386 3.61 21.45 -11.77
N ARG A 387 4.61 22.20 -11.29
CA ARG A 387 6.04 21.93 -11.55
C ARG A 387 6.74 21.71 -10.22
N GLY A 388 7.43 20.59 -10.06
CA GLY A 388 8.21 20.24 -8.88
C GLY A 388 9.70 20.47 -9.09
N TYR A 389 10.35 21.05 -8.09
CA TYR A 389 11.75 21.43 -8.16
C TYR A 389 12.54 20.78 -7.01
N VAL A 390 13.73 20.28 -7.33
CA VAL A 390 14.73 19.76 -6.38
C VAL A 390 16.06 20.45 -6.64
N ASN A 391 16.66 21.05 -5.61
CA ASN A 391 17.90 21.84 -5.73
C ASN A 391 17.83 22.96 -6.78
N GLY A 392 16.63 23.50 -7.01
CA GLY A 392 16.38 24.53 -8.00
C GLY A 392 16.17 24.05 -9.44
N GLU A 393 16.29 22.74 -9.69
CA GLU A 393 16.06 22.14 -10.99
C GLU A 393 14.63 21.61 -11.11
N LEU A 394 13.98 21.82 -12.25
CA LEU A 394 12.68 21.27 -12.59
C LEU A 394 12.81 19.75 -12.82
N VAL A 395 12.18 18.95 -11.95
CA VAL A 395 12.29 17.48 -12.00
C VAL A 395 11.01 16.79 -12.42
N LYS A 396 9.86 17.44 -12.27
CA LYS A 396 8.56 16.86 -12.67
C LYS A 396 7.53 17.92 -13.00
N THR A 397 6.72 17.64 -14.02
CA THR A 397 5.56 18.46 -14.39
C THR A 397 4.31 17.59 -14.45
N VAL A 398 3.20 18.07 -13.89
CA VAL A 398 1.87 17.50 -14.01
C VAL A 398 0.96 18.54 -14.64
N ILE A 399 0.23 18.14 -15.67
CA ILE A 399 -0.73 18.99 -16.39
C ILE A 399 -2.11 18.41 -16.20
N LEU A 400 -3.02 19.20 -15.64
CA LEU A 400 -4.42 18.87 -15.43
C LEU A 400 -5.27 19.74 -16.38
N PRO A 401 -5.85 19.17 -17.45
CA PRO A 401 -6.63 19.94 -18.42
C PRO A 401 -7.89 20.54 -17.77
N GLY A 402 -8.28 21.72 -18.21
CA GLY A 402 -9.52 22.37 -17.75
C GLY A 402 -10.78 21.76 -18.36
N ASP A 403 -10.63 21.07 -19.49
CA ASP A 403 -11.66 20.30 -20.19
C ASP A 403 -11.08 18.93 -20.56
N PRO A 404 -11.00 17.99 -19.60
CA PRO A 404 -10.40 16.68 -19.82
C PRO A 404 -11.31 15.83 -20.72
N VAL A 405 -10.72 15.25 -21.78
CA VAL A 405 -11.36 14.29 -22.68
C VAL A 405 -10.48 13.06 -22.81
N ALA A 406 -11.12 11.90 -22.88
CA ALA A 406 -10.41 10.65 -23.08
C ALA A 406 -9.79 10.62 -24.50
N THR A 407 -8.47 10.59 -24.59
CA THR A 407 -7.73 10.66 -25.86
C THR A 407 -7.09 9.34 -26.25
N ARG A 408 -6.80 8.47 -25.29
CA ARG A 408 -6.16 7.18 -25.56
C ARG A 408 -6.46 6.13 -24.51
N LEU A 409 -6.44 4.89 -24.96
CA LEU A 409 -6.41 3.70 -24.11
C LEU A 409 -4.95 3.24 -24.00
N GLU A 410 -4.41 3.22 -22.80
CA GLU A 410 -3.08 2.67 -22.52
C GLU A 410 -3.23 1.22 -22.05
N VAL A 411 -2.49 0.29 -22.67
CA VAL A 411 -2.39 -1.11 -22.25
C VAL A 411 -0.96 -1.36 -21.79
N ALA A 412 -0.77 -1.56 -20.50
CA ALA A 412 0.55 -1.62 -19.86
C ALA A 412 0.75 -2.96 -19.14
N PRO A 413 1.39 -3.96 -19.80
CA PRO A 413 1.88 -5.15 -19.12
C PRO A 413 3.09 -4.79 -18.25
N ASP A 414 3.25 -5.46 -17.11
CA ASP A 414 4.45 -5.29 -16.28
C ASP A 414 5.72 -5.75 -17.00
N GLU A 415 5.62 -6.79 -17.82
CA GLU A 415 6.70 -7.35 -18.65
C GLU A 415 6.08 -8.04 -19.87
N THR A 416 6.90 -8.24 -20.91
CA THR A 416 6.48 -8.90 -22.17
C THR A 416 7.21 -10.20 -22.45
N GLU A 417 8.13 -10.62 -21.56
CA GLU A 417 8.84 -11.89 -21.65
C GLU A 417 8.29 -12.84 -20.59
N LEU A 418 7.82 -14.01 -21.01
CA LEU A 418 7.23 -15.05 -20.18
C LEU A 418 7.97 -16.38 -20.36
N ARG A 419 7.75 -17.33 -19.46
CA ARG A 419 8.30 -18.68 -19.51
C ARG A 419 7.22 -19.73 -19.65
N ALA A 420 7.43 -20.67 -20.55
CA ALA A 420 6.56 -21.82 -20.74
C ALA A 420 6.63 -22.80 -19.56
N GLY A 421 5.52 -23.45 -19.23
CA GLY A 421 5.46 -24.56 -18.27
C GLY A 421 5.59 -24.17 -16.79
N GLU A 422 5.81 -22.88 -16.48
CA GLU A 422 5.98 -22.40 -15.10
C GLU A 422 4.73 -21.73 -14.51
N LYS A 423 3.60 -21.71 -15.22
CA LYS A 423 2.44 -20.86 -14.89
C LYS A 423 2.86 -19.40 -14.70
N ASP A 424 3.76 -18.95 -15.55
CA ASP A 424 4.31 -17.61 -15.50
C ASP A 424 3.25 -16.60 -15.96
N ALA A 425 2.89 -15.68 -15.09
CA ALA A 425 1.82 -14.70 -15.34
C ALA A 425 2.30 -13.28 -15.05
N VAL A 426 1.85 -12.34 -15.89
CA VAL A 426 2.10 -10.91 -15.72
C VAL A 426 0.79 -10.16 -15.55
N ARG A 427 0.84 -9.09 -14.78
CA ARG A 427 -0.25 -8.13 -14.69
C ARG A 427 -0.29 -7.28 -15.97
N VAL A 428 -1.51 -7.05 -16.46
CA VAL A 428 -1.79 -6.07 -17.51
C VAL A 428 -2.79 -5.07 -16.98
N ILE A 429 -2.43 -3.79 -17.00
CA ILE A 429 -3.31 -2.70 -16.63
C ILE A 429 -3.74 -1.95 -17.88
N VAL A 430 -5.02 -1.60 -17.91
CA VAL A 430 -5.61 -0.77 -18.97
C VAL A 430 -6.10 0.53 -18.34
N ARG A 431 -5.70 1.67 -18.92
CA ARG A 431 -6.07 3.02 -18.45
C ARG A 431 -6.66 3.84 -19.57
N ALA A 432 -7.78 4.52 -19.31
CA ALA A 432 -8.26 5.59 -20.16
C ALA A 432 -7.61 6.89 -19.72
N LEU A 433 -6.89 7.54 -20.62
CA LEU A 433 -6.10 8.73 -20.33
C LEU A 433 -6.63 9.95 -21.07
N ASP A 434 -6.55 11.11 -20.39
CA ASP A 434 -6.83 12.41 -20.97
C ASP A 434 -5.67 12.94 -21.83
N GLN A 435 -5.82 14.12 -22.39
CA GLN A 435 -4.80 14.81 -23.18
C GLN A 435 -3.55 15.24 -22.36
N GLY A 436 -3.63 15.28 -21.04
CA GLY A 436 -2.52 15.49 -20.11
C GLY A 436 -1.82 14.20 -19.67
N GLY A 437 -2.35 13.04 -20.06
CA GLY A 437 -1.87 11.72 -19.65
C GLY A 437 -2.36 11.29 -18.27
N ASN A 438 -3.40 11.93 -17.73
CA ASN A 438 -3.98 11.55 -16.45
C ASN A 438 -5.09 10.52 -16.65
N ILE A 439 -5.29 9.64 -15.66
CA ILE A 439 -6.40 8.69 -15.67
C ILE A 439 -7.72 9.47 -15.58
N MET A 440 -8.67 9.09 -16.43
CA MET A 440 -10.03 9.64 -16.45
C MET A 440 -10.91 8.90 -15.43
N PRO A 441 -11.10 9.42 -14.20
CA PRO A 441 -11.78 8.67 -13.12
C PRO A 441 -13.26 8.43 -13.36
N PHE A 442 -13.86 9.12 -14.33
CA PHE A 442 -15.28 9.00 -14.70
C PHE A 442 -15.52 8.20 -15.98
N PHE A 443 -14.46 7.61 -16.56
CA PHE A 443 -14.54 6.79 -17.75
C PHE A 443 -14.75 5.33 -17.34
N ASP A 444 -15.91 4.75 -17.66
CA ASP A 444 -16.37 3.43 -17.23
C ASP A 444 -16.81 2.50 -18.36
N GLU A 445 -16.39 2.79 -19.59
CA GLU A 445 -16.75 1.98 -20.76
C GLU A 445 -16.18 0.56 -20.71
N PRO A 446 -16.85 -0.42 -21.35
CA PRO A 446 -16.35 -1.78 -21.42
C PRO A 446 -15.20 -1.93 -22.41
N ILE A 447 -14.30 -2.86 -22.10
CA ILE A 447 -13.25 -3.35 -23.00
C ILE A 447 -13.40 -4.85 -23.21
N ALA A 448 -13.15 -5.31 -24.45
CA ALA A 448 -13.10 -6.73 -24.79
C ALA A 448 -11.67 -7.19 -24.95
N LEU A 449 -11.38 -8.39 -24.46
CA LEU A 449 -10.05 -8.99 -24.44
C LEU A 449 -10.04 -10.27 -25.25
N SER A 450 -9.02 -10.46 -26.08
CA SER A 450 -8.73 -11.74 -26.74
C SER A 450 -7.22 -12.02 -26.73
N LEU A 451 -6.84 -13.29 -26.66
CA LEU A 451 -5.47 -13.73 -26.66
C LEU A 451 -5.29 -14.85 -27.70
N GLU A 452 -4.30 -14.70 -28.58
CA GLU A 452 -3.86 -15.70 -29.55
C GLU A 452 -2.54 -16.32 -29.06
N GLY A 453 -2.33 -17.63 -29.32
CA GLY A 453 -1.15 -18.39 -28.91
C GLY A 453 -1.43 -19.32 -27.72
N ASP A 454 -0.36 -20.04 -27.27
CA ASP A 454 -0.46 -20.98 -26.13
C ASP A 454 -0.34 -20.24 -24.79
N GLY A 455 -1.47 -19.69 -24.34
CA GLY A 455 -1.61 -18.96 -23.09
C GLY A 455 -3.07 -18.68 -22.77
N ARG A 456 -3.31 -18.01 -21.65
CA ARG A 456 -4.67 -17.63 -21.25
C ARG A 456 -4.72 -16.27 -20.56
N ILE A 457 -5.88 -15.63 -20.64
CA ILE A 457 -6.25 -14.50 -19.80
C ILE A 457 -6.80 -15.04 -18.48
N ILE A 458 -6.23 -14.58 -17.35
CA ILE A 458 -6.81 -14.80 -16.03
C ILE A 458 -7.68 -13.58 -15.72
N GLY A 459 -8.98 -13.75 -15.92
CA GLY A 459 -10.01 -12.74 -15.81
C GLY A 459 -11.11 -12.92 -16.86
N PRO A 460 -12.17 -12.11 -16.80
CA PRO A 460 -13.21 -12.09 -17.83
C PRO A 460 -12.68 -11.56 -19.17
N SER A 461 -13.27 -12.03 -20.27
CA SER A 461 -12.99 -11.49 -21.63
C SER A 461 -13.67 -10.14 -21.90
N LEU A 462 -14.58 -9.72 -21.03
CA LEU A 462 -15.27 -8.42 -21.10
C LEU A 462 -15.15 -7.77 -19.72
N LEU A 463 -14.54 -6.60 -19.64
CA LEU A 463 -14.28 -5.84 -18.41
C LEU A 463 -14.81 -4.41 -18.53
N ALA A 464 -15.27 -3.83 -17.42
CA ALA A 464 -15.55 -2.40 -17.33
C ALA A 464 -14.33 -1.67 -16.77
N LEU A 465 -14.03 -0.50 -17.32
CA LEU A 465 -13.04 0.44 -16.77
C LEU A 465 -13.64 1.16 -15.55
N LYS A 466 -13.43 0.64 -14.36
CA LYS A 466 -13.93 1.27 -13.12
C LYS A 466 -12.98 2.38 -12.66
N GLY A 467 -13.47 3.61 -12.68
CA GLY A 467 -12.61 4.76 -12.37
C GLY A 467 -11.49 4.95 -13.40
N GLY A 468 -11.78 4.63 -14.66
CA GLY A 468 -10.84 4.75 -15.78
C GLY A 468 -9.79 3.65 -15.86
N VAL A 469 -9.90 2.58 -15.07
CA VAL A 469 -8.89 1.52 -14.99
C VAL A 469 -9.53 0.14 -14.99
N ALA A 470 -8.87 -0.81 -15.65
CA ALA A 470 -9.12 -2.24 -15.51
C ALA A 470 -7.80 -3.00 -15.40
N GLY A 471 -7.86 -4.22 -14.87
CA GLY A 471 -6.70 -5.08 -14.77
C GLY A 471 -7.07 -6.56 -14.96
N PHE A 472 -6.10 -7.32 -15.42
CA PHE A 472 -6.16 -8.76 -15.60
C PHE A 472 -4.74 -9.32 -15.66
N TRP A 473 -4.63 -10.64 -15.84
CA TRP A 473 -3.34 -11.33 -15.96
C TRP A 473 -3.26 -12.05 -17.31
N VAL A 474 -2.07 -12.09 -17.88
CA VAL A 474 -1.74 -12.97 -19.01
C VAL A 474 -0.78 -14.02 -18.50
N GLU A 475 -1.16 -15.30 -18.65
CA GLU A 475 -0.37 -16.47 -18.23
C GLU A 475 0.09 -17.25 -19.47
N ALA A 476 1.37 -17.61 -19.52
CA ALA A 476 1.93 -18.47 -20.54
C ALA A 476 1.44 -19.92 -20.37
N GLY A 477 1.29 -20.63 -21.51
CA GLY A 477 1.01 -22.07 -21.57
C GLY A 477 2.26 -22.93 -21.42
N GLU A 478 2.18 -24.14 -21.96
CA GLU A 478 3.24 -25.15 -21.85
C GLU A 478 4.32 -25.03 -22.96
N SER A 479 4.02 -24.28 -24.04
CA SER A 479 4.86 -24.21 -25.21
C SER A 479 5.55 -22.85 -25.37
N ALA A 480 6.82 -22.87 -25.73
CA ALA A 480 7.54 -21.66 -26.16
C ALA A 480 6.94 -21.11 -27.47
N GLY A 481 6.94 -19.79 -27.64
CA GLY A 481 6.35 -19.13 -28.80
C GLY A 481 6.02 -17.66 -28.55
N ALA A 482 4.95 -17.19 -29.17
CA ALA A 482 4.44 -15.84 -28.99
C ALA A 482 2.97 -15.86 -28.57
N LEU A 483 2.60 -14.88 -27.71
CA LEU A 483 1.20 -14.57 -27.43
C LEU A 483 0.87 -13.18 -27.98
N THR A 484 -0.34 -13.01 -28.50
CA THR A 484 -0.83 -11.72 -28.99
C THR A 484 -2.12 -11.38 -28.27
N LEU A 485 -2.04 -10.39 -27.38
CA LEU A 485 -3.19 -9.81 -26.68
C LEU A 485 -3.80 -8.70 -27.53
N LYS A 486 -5.11 -8.74 -27.74
CA LYS A 486 -5.89 -7.64 -28.31
C LYS A 486 -6.84 -7.07 -27.24
N VAL A 487 -6.87 -5.76 -27.14
CA VAL A 487 -7.76 -5.01 -26.26
C VAL A 487 -8.61 -4.07 -27.13
N GLU A 488 -9.89 -4.28 -27.15
CA GLU A 488 -10.84 -3.54 -27.97
C GLU A 488 -11.77 -2.69 -27.11
N SER A 489 -12.07 -1.49 -27.57
CA SER A 489 -12.98 -0.55 -26.92
C SER A 489 -13.85 0.13 -28.00
N GLY A 490 -15.08 0.49 -27.64
CA GLY A 490 -15.94 1.27 -28.52
C GLY A 490 -15.47 2.71 -28.75
N ALA A 491 -14.64 3.24 -27.86
CA ALA A 491 -14.19 4.63 -27.85
C ALA A 491 -12.78 4.86 -28.40
N PHE A 492 -11.96 3.81 -28.52
CA PHE A 492 -10.54 3.93 -28.89
C PHE A 492 -10.16 2.87 -29.94
N ASP A 493 -9.07 3.13 -30.65
CA ASP A 493 -8.45 2.16 -31.55
C ASP A 493 -8.00 0.92 -30.77
N THR A 494 -8.13 -0.26 -31.41
CA THR A 494 -7.69 -1.54 -30.87
C THR A 494 -6.20 -1.50 -30.52
N GLN A 495 -5.87 -1.90 -29.31
CA GLN A 495 -4.50 -2.05 -28.87
C GLN A 495 -4.05 -3.50 -28.99
N THR A 496 -2.82 -3.72 -29.45
CA THR A 496 -2.25 -5.05 -29.61
C THR A 496 -0.90 -5.12 -28.89
N ILE A 497 -0.74 -6.10 -28.03
CA ILE A 497 0.50 -6.35 -27.28
C ILE A 497 1.01 -7.75 -27.59
N SER A 498 2.29 -7.86 -27.92
CA SER A 498 2.95 -9.15 -28.15
C SER A 498 3.81 -9.54 -26.95
N PHE A 499 3.73 -10.82 -26.56
CA PHE A 499 4.57 -11.42 -25.54
C PHE A 499 5.44 -12.50 -26.19
N SER A 500 6.70 -12.58 -25.77
CA SER A 500 7.59 -13.71 -26.10
C SER A 500 7.55 -14.73 -24.97
N VAL A 501 7.37 -16.00 -25.32
CA VAL A 501 7.35 -17.11 -24.37
C VAL A 501 8.59 -17.96 -24.61
N GLY A 502 9.56 -17.87 -23.69
CA GLY A 502 10.77 -18.70 -23.69
C GLY A 502 10.55 -20.08 -23.05
N SER A 503 11.42 -21.04 -23.35
CA SER A 503 11.45 -22.36 -22.71
C SER A 503 12.06 -22.30 -21.30
#